data_cc1cd349ac8a295b0e34888e4c9911cf
#
_entry.id   cc1cd349ac8a295b0e34888e4c9911cf
#
_cell.length_a   1.000
_cell.length_b   1.000
_cell.length_c   1.000
_cell.angle_alpha   90.00
_cell.angle_beta   90.00
_cell.angle_gamma   90.00
#
_symmetry.space_group_name_H-M   'P 1'
#
loop_
_entity.id
_entity.type
_entity.pdbx_description
1 polymer ?
#
loop_
_entity_poly.entity_id
_entity_poly.type
_entity_poly.pdbx_seq_one_letter_code
_entity_poly.pdbx_strand_id
1 'polypeptide(L)'
;AIKVFNNGDMLRDFTYIDDIVEGVVRIVDVIPEGNPEWDATSPDPATSPAPYRVYNIGNQQPTRLMDYISCIERAIGREAKKEMLPMQPGDVYQTYADSSALAEATGFRPCTQLQEGIDRTVAWFKEYYNL
;
A
#
# COMPACT_ATOMS: atom_id res chain seq x y z
N ALA A 1 25.07 0.82 -2.78
CA ALA A 1 24.24 0.10 -3.76
C ALA A 1 22.96 -0.37 -3.09
N ILE A 2 21.85 -0.40 -3.82
CA ILE A 2 20.59 -1.00 -3.39
C ILE A 2 20.43 -2.37 -4.04
N LYS A 3 19.93 -3.36 -3.29
CA LYS A 3 19.63 -4.69 -3.82
C LYS A 3 18.26 -4.66 -4.50
N VAL A 4 18.21 -5.13 -5.75
CA VAL A 4 17.00 -5.17 -6.56
C VAL A 4 16.69 -6.63 -6.89
N PHE A 5 15.75 -7.20 -6.13
CA PHE A 5 15.38 -8.61 -6.28
C PHE A 5 14.49 -8.85 -7.50
N ASN A 6 14.48 -10.11 -7.95
CA ASN A 6 13.84 -10.56 -9.20
C ASN A 6 14.25 -9.70 -10.40
N ASN A 7 15.48 -9.19 -10.42
CA ASN A 7 15.97 -8.28 -11.46
C ASN A 7 15.06 -7.06 -11.71
N GLY A 8 14.29 -6.64 -10.69
CA GLY A 8 13.33 -5.55 -10.78
C GLY A 8 11.98 -5.89 -11.42
N ASP A 9 11.77 -7.13 -11.84
CA ASP A 9 10.50 -7.58 -12.43
C ASP A 9 9.49 -7.96 -11.34
N MET A 10 8.98 -6.93 -10.67
CA MET A 10 8.00 -7.03 -9.59
C MET A 10 7.00 -5.88 -9.65
N LEU A 11 5.78 -6.14 -9.19
CA LEU A 11 4.72 -5.16 -9.03
C LEU A 11 4.41 -4.97 -7.55
N ARG A 12 4.28 -3.73 -7.10
CA ARG A 12 3.90 -3.39 -5.72
C ARG A 12 2.83 -2.31 -5.71
N ASP A 13 1.86 -2.50 -4.85
CA ASP A 13 0.84 -1.49 -4.56
C ASP A 13 1.38 -0.57 -3.46
N PHE A 14 1.94 0.57 -3.89
CA PHE A 14 2.50 1.56 -2.98
C PHE A 14 1.40 2.53 -2.55
N THR A 15 1.26 2.72 -1.25
CA THR A 15 0.26 3.61 -0.68
C THR A 15 0.96 4.69 0.16
N TYR A 16 0.60 5.94 -0.06
CA TYR A 16 1.15 7.06 0.70
C TYR A 16 0.57 7.09 2.11
N ILE A 17 1.38 7.52 3.08
CA ILE A 17 1.02 7.46 4.51
C ILE A 17 -0.23 8.27 4.84
N ASP A 18 -0.43 9.45 4.24
CA ASP A 18 -1.60 10.27 4.53
C ASP A 18 -2.89 9.59 4.07
N ASP A 19 -2.85 8.85 2.95
CA ASP A 19 -3.99 8.04 2.50
C ASP A 19 -4.31 6.91 3.49
N ILE A 20 -3.29 6.29 4.09
CA ILE A 20 -3.49 5.27 5.14
C ILE A 20 -4.11 5.92 6.38
N VAL A 21 -3.55 7.03 6.84
CA VAL A 21 -4.05 7.74 8.04
C VAL A 21 -5.47 8.22 7.84
N GLU A 22 -5.81 8.80 6.68
CA GLU A 22 -7.17 9.24 6.36
C GLU A 22 -8.15 8.07 6.37
N GLY A 23 -7.80 6.94 5.75
CA GLY A 23 -8.62 5.73 5.79
C GLY A 23 -8.86 5.22 7.21
N VAL A 24 -7.82 5.21 8.05
CA VAL A 24 -7.92 4.80 9.45
C VAL A 24 -8.81 5.77 10.25
N VAL A 25 -8.62 7.07 10.09
CA VAL A 25 -9.42 8.09 10.81
C VAL A 25 -10.90 7.97 10.45
N ARG A 26 -11.21 7.81 9.16
CA ARG A 26 -12.61 7.67 8.72
C ARG A 26 -13.29 6.39 9.20
N ILE A 27 -12.54 5.29 9.31
CA ILE A 27 -13.13 4.01 9.72
C ILE A 27 -13.38 3.93 11.23
N VAL A 28 -12.74 4.77 12.05
CA VAL A 28 -12.93 4.79 13.52
C VAL A 28 -14.38 5.01 13.92
N ASP A 29 -15.11 5.82 13.15
CA ASP A 29 -16.51 6.14 13.42
C ASP A 29 -17.51 5.15 12.79
N VAL A 30 -17.02 4.15 12.03
CA VAL A 30 -17.83 3.11 11.39
C VAL A 30 -17.94 1.91 12.31
N ILE A 31 -19.06 1.78 13.02
CA ILE A 31 -19.31 0.63 13.90
C ILE A 31 -19.70 -0.57 13.03
N PRO A 32 -18.94 -1.68 13.06
CA PRO A 32 -19.31 -2.85 12.27
C PRO A 32 -20.55 -3.54 12.82
N GLU A 33 -21.37 -4.07 11.94
CA GLU A 33 -22.50 -4.91 12.28
C GLU A 33 -22.16 -6.39 12.07
N GLY A 34 -22.82 -7.28 12.81
CA GLY A 34 -22.72 -8.72 12.60
C GLY A 34 -23.34 -9.13 11.26
N ASN A 35 -22.74 -10.08 10.59
CA ASN A 35 -23.27 -10.65 9.36
C ASN A 35 -24.16 -11.87 9.69
N PRO A 36 -25.51 -11.76 9.62
CA PRO A 36 -26.40 -12.87 9.93
C PRO A 36 -26.35 -14.01 8.89
N GLU A 37 -25.83 -13.74 7.70
CA GLU A 37 -25.67 -14.71 6.62
C GLU A 37 -24.29 -15.38 6.63
N TRP A 38 -23.46 -15.12 7.65
CA TRP A 38 -22.13 -15.73 7.73
C TRP A 38 -22.23 -17.25 7.92
N ASP A 39 -21.58 -17.99 7.02
CA ASP A 39 -21.60 -19.45 6.99
C ASP A 39 -20.25 -20.02 7.43
N ALA A 40 -20.23 -20.80 8.51
CA ALA A 40 -19.03 -21.47 9.01
C ALA A 40 -18.47 -22.53 8.05
N THR A 41 -19.26 -23.03 7.09
CA THR A 41 -18.80 -24.01 6.09
C THR A 41 -18.13 -23.36 4.89
N SER A 42 -18.38 -22.05 4.67
CA SER A 42 -17.76 -21.24 3.62
C SER A 42 -17.52 -19.82 4.16
N PRO A 43 -16.61 -19.65 5.14
CA PRO A 43 -16.48 -18.41 5.88
C PRO A 43 -15.89 -17.29 5.04
N ASP A 44 -16.52 -16.11 5.08
CA ASP A 44 -15.86 -14.85 4.69
C ASP A 44 -14.99 -14.37 5.87
N PRO A 45 -13.65 -14.35 5.73
CA PRO A 45 -12.77 -13.95 6.82
C PRO A 45 -12.85 -12.47 7.16
N ALA A 46 -13.50 -11.66 6.32
CA ALA A 46 -13.66 -10.22 6.55
C ALA A 46 -14.88 -9.89 7.42
N THR A 47 -15.77 -10.85 7.69
CA THR A 47 -17.00 -10.69 8.46
C THR A 47 -17.16 -11.79 9.50
N SER A 48 -18.13 -11.63 10.43
CA SER A 48 -18.54 -12.69 11.38
C SER A 48 -19.98 -12.48 11.82
N PRO A 49 -20.61 -13.46 12.52
CA PRO A 49 -21.93 -13.24 13.14
C PRO A 49 -21.93 -12.16 14.21
N ALA A 50 -20.78 -11.91 14.84
CA ALA A 50 -20.61 -10.82 15.80
C ALA A 50 -20.21 -9.51 15.09
N PRO A 51 -20.34 -8.34 15.73
CA PRO A 51 -19.84 -7.06 15.20
C PRO A 51 -18.34 -7.08 14.96
N TYR A 52 -17.95 -7.32 13.71
CA TYR A 52 -16.56 -7.48 13.27
C TYR A 52 -16.45 -7.23 11.76
N ARG A 53 -15.45 -6.45 11.35
CA ARG A 53 -15.13 -6.21 9.94
C ARG A 53 -13.64 -6.00 9.74
N VAL A 54 -13.06 -6.64 8.74
CA VAL A 54 -11.69 -6.36 8.24
C VAL A 54 -11.77 -5.50 6.99
N TYR A 55 -10.96 -4.46 6.94
CA TYR A 55 -10.81 -3.61 5.78
C TYR A 55 -9.38 -3.63 5.28
N ASN A 56 -9.20 -3.69 3.98
CA ASN A 56 -7.91 -3.42 3.35
C ASN A 56 -7.80 -1.93 3.03
N ILE A 57 -6.60 -1.39 3.16
CA ILE A 57 -6.27 -0.03 2.72
C ILE A 57 -5.09 -0.14 1.75
N GLY A 58 -5.26 0.28 0.52
CA GLY A 58 -4.23 0.29 -0.51
C GLY A 58 -4.64 1.17 -1.69
N ASN A 59 -3.67 1.58 -2.49
CA ASN A 59 -3.88 2.51 -3.59
C ASN A 59 -4.54 1.87 -4.82
N GLN A 60 -4.60 0.53 -4.89
CA GLN A 60 -5.16 -0.25 -6.01
C GLN A 60 -4.48 0.03 -7.36
N GLN A 61 -3.22 0.49 -7.33
CA GLN A 61 -2.42 0.84 -8.51
C GLN A 61 -1.05 0.17 -8.47
N PRO A 62 -0.98 -1.16 -8.72
CA PRO A 62 0.30 -1.86 -8.75
C PRO A 62 1.26 -1.21 -9.73
N THR A 63 2.42 -0.81 -9.23
CA THR A 63 3.47 -0.12 -10.00
C THR A 63 4.70 -1.01 -10.09
N ARG A 64 5.43 -0.93 -11.19
CA ARG A 64 6.70 -1.65 -11.36
C ARG A 64 7.72 -1.16 -10.35
N LEU A 65 8.47 -2.09 -9.75
CA LEU A 65 9.53 -1.76 -8.80
C LEU A 65 10.56 -0.79 -9.38
N MET A 66 10.90 -0.95 -10.67
CA MET A 66 11.85 -0.05 -11.32
C MET A 66 11.31 1.37 -11.50
N ASP A 67 10.02 1.54 -11.72
CA ASP A 67 9.38 2.86 -11.79
C ASP A 67 9.39 3.55 -10.41
N TYR A 68 9.13 2.78 -9.34
CA TYR A 68 9.25 3.26 -7.96
C TYR A 68 10.67 3.77 -7.65
N ILE A 69 11.69 2.98 -8.01
CA ILE A 69 13.10 3.37 -7.84
C ILE A 69 13.39 4.65 -8.63
N SER A 70 12.93 4.74 -9.88
CA SER A 70 13.13 5.92 -10.72
C SER A 70 12.45 7.18 -10.15
N CYS A 71 11.29 7.04 -9.51
CA CYS A 71 10.64 8.15 -8.81
C CYS A 71 11.48 8.65 -7.62
N ILE A 72 12.08 7.74 -6.85
CA ILE A 72 12.99 8.10 -5.74
C ILE A 72 14.24 8.79 -6.28
N GLU A 73 14.86 8.26 -7.33
CA GLU A 73 16.04 8.84 -7.97
C GLU A 73 15.78 10.29 -8.43
N ARG A 74 14.62 10.53 -9.04
CA ARG A 74 14.20 11.88 -9.44
C ARG A 74 14.04 12.82 -8.25
N ALA A 75 13.35 12.38 -7.20
CA ALA A 75 13.10 13.20 -6.00
C ALA A 75 14.39 13.54 -5.24
N ILE A 76 15.37 12.63 -5.23
CA ILE A 76 16.67 12.85 -4.60
C ILE A 76 17.61 13.65 -5.53
N GLY A 77 17.41 13.57 -6.85
CA GLY A 77 18.31 14.14 -7.86
C GLY A 77 19.59 13.32 -8.09
N ARG A 78 19.55 12.02 -7.79
CA ARG A 78 20.72 11.13 -7.90
C ARG A 78 20.31 9.70 -8.23
N GLU A 79 21.00 9.08 -9.19
CA GLU A 79 20.82 7.67 -9.51
C GLU A 79 21.42 6.75 -8.43
N ALA A 80 20.73 5.66 -8.16
CA ALA A 80 21.18 4.61 -7.26
C ALA A 80 22.06 3.59 -7.99
N LYS A 81 23.15 3.17 -7.37
CA LYS A 81 23.86 1.99 -7.81
C LYS A 81 23.02 0.75 -7.48
N LYS A 82 22.59 0.01 -8.50
CA LYS A 82 21.70 -1.15 -8.37
C LYS A 82 22.49 -2.45 -8.46
N GLU A 83 22.23 -3.37 -7.54
CA GLU A 83 22.72 -4.75 -7.57
C GLU A 83 21.51 -5.65 -7.88
N MET A 84 21.47 -6.16 -9.12
CA MET A 84 20.37 -7.00 -9.59
C MET A 84 20.54 -8.42 -9.05
N LEU A 85 19.52 -8.94 -8.38
CA LEU A 85 19.53 -10.24 -7.73
C LEU A 85 18.33 -11.08 -8.19
N PRO A 86 18.45 -12.42 -8.15
CA PRO A 86 17.30 -13.28 -8.37
C PRO A 86 16.21 -13.06 -7.32
N MET A 87 15.02 -13.57 -7.60
CA MET A 87 13.90 -13.51 -6.65
C MET A 87 14.26 -14.23 -5.35
N GLN A 88 13.91 -13.62 -4.21
CA GLN A 88 14.10 -14.24 -2.90
C GLN A 88 13.06 -15.36 -2.70
N PRO A 89 13.45 -16.48 -2.06
CA PRO A 89 12.48 -17.49 -1.63
C PRO A 89 11.42 -16.89 -0.71
N GLY A 90 10.15 -17.16 -1.00
CA GLY A 90 9.02 -16.68 -0.21
C GLY A 90 8.54 -15.25 -0.56
N ASP A 91 9.23 -14.55 -1.45
CA ASP A 91 8.73 -13.26 -1.96
C ASP A 91 7.61 -13.48 -3.00
N VAL A 92 6.76 -12.47 -3.19
CA VAL A 92 5.66 -12.52 -4.15
C VAL A 92 5.93 -11.61 -5.33
N TYR A 93 5.49 -12.02 -6.53
CA TYR A 93 5.64 -11.23 -7.75
C TYR A 93 4.87 -9.90 -7.68
N GLN A 94 3.65 -9.94 -7.13
CA GLN A 94 2.76 -8.78 -7.06
C GLN A 94 2.08 -8.67 -5.71
N THR A 95 1.92 -7.44 -5.22
CA THR A 95 0.99 -7.10 -4.14
C THR A 95 -0.14 -6.25 -4.69
N TYR A 96 -1.34 -6.44 -4.14
CA TYR A 96 -2.54 -5.68 -4.49
C TYR A 96 -3.50 -5.72 -3.31
N ALA A 97 -4.09 -4.57 -2.97
CA ALA A 97 -5.14 -4.47 -1.95
C ALA A 97 -6.46 -4.06 -2.59
N ASP A 98 -7.50 -4.86 -2.42
CA ASP A 98 -8.87 -4.44 -2.74
C ASP A 98 -9.43 -3.61 -1.58
N SER A 99 -9.53 -2.30 -1.79
CA SER A 99 -10.03 -1.33 -0.81
C SER A 99 -11.51 -0.97 -1.03
N SER A 100 -12.25 -1.75 -1.80
CA SER A 100 -13.66 -1.47 -2.13
C SER A 100 -14.54 -1.40 -0.89
N ALA A 101 -14.38 -2.32 0.05
CA ALA A 101 -15.14 -2.33 1.30
C ALA A 101 -14.89 -1.08 2.16
N LEU A 102 -13.65 -0.59 2.21
CA LEU A 102 -13.33 0.68 2.88
C LEU A 102 -14.03 1.85 2.19
N ALA A 103 -13.98 1.89 0.86
CA ALA A 103 -14.61 2.95 0.09
C ALA A 103 -16.14 2.97 0.24
N GLU A 104 -16.78 1.82 0.30
CA GLU A 104 -18.22 1.70 0.57
C GLU A 104 -18.57 2.21 1.98
N ALA A 105 -17.77 1.84 2.98
CA ALA A 105 -18.02 2.20 4.37
C ALA A 105 -17.74 3.67 4.68
N THR A 106 -16.76 4.30 4.01
CA THR A 106 -16.25 5.64 4.40
C THR A 106 -16.39 6.71 3.31
N GLY A 107 -16.71 6.32 2.08
CA GLY A 107 -16.67 7.21 0.91
C GLY A 107 -15.27 7.62 0.48
N PHE A 108 -14.21 7.02 1.05
CA PHE A 108 -12.82 7.37 0.80
C PHE A 108 -12.09 6.28 0.00
N ARG A 109 -11.24 6.72 -0.92
CA ARG A 109 -10.29 5.86 -1.65
C ARG A 109 -8.90 6.49 -1.61
N PRO A 110 -7.85 5.75 -1.27
CA PRO A 110 -6.48 6.18 -1.50
C PRO A 110 -6.28 6.61 -2.96
N CYS A 111 -5.61 7.75 -3.18
CA CYS A 111 -5.49 8.30 -4.54
C CYS A 111 -4.19 9.08 -4.79
N THR A 112 -3.31 9.18 -3.78
CA THR A 112 -2.04 9.90 -3.93
C THR A 112 -1.18 9.22 -5.00
N GLN A 113 -0.79 10.01 -6.01
CA GLN A 113 0.04 9.51 -7.10
C GLN A 113 1.44 9.16 -6.60
N LEU A 114 2.05 8.12 -7.18
CA LEU A 114 3.34 7.60 -6.72
C LEU A 114 4.42 8.69 -6.62
N GLN A 115 4.62 9.51 -7.66
CA GLN A 115 5.65 10.55 -7.64
C GLN A 115 5.38 11.60 -6.56
N GLU A 116 4.13 12.01 -6.39
CA GLU A 116 3.74 12.97 -5.36
C GLU A 116 4.03 12.44 -3.95
N GLY A 117 3.64 11.20 -3.65
CA GLY A 117 3.92 10.57 -2.35
C GLY A 117 5.43 10.45 -2.07
N ILE A 118 6.21 10.12 -3.10
CA ILE A 118 7.68 10.04 -2.99
C ILE A 118 8.29 11.41 -2.77
N ASP A 119 7.87 12.44 -3.51
CA ASP A 119 8.41 13.80 -3.37
C ASP A 119 8.17 14.34 -1.95
N ARG A 120 6.98 14.14 -1.40
CA ARG A 120 6.63 14.49 -0.01
C ARG A 120 7.48 13.70 1.00
N THR A 121 7.64 12.39 0.79
CA THR A 121 8.44 11.53 1.65
C THR A 121 9.92 11.95 1.67
N VAL A 122 10.49 12.25 0.50
CA VAL A 122 11.90 12.69 0.38
C VAL A 122 12.08 14.09 0.99
N ALA A 123 11.13 14.99 0.83
CA ALA A 123 11.17 16.32 1.46
C ALA A 123 11.18 16.19 2.99
N TRP A 124 10.23 15.41 3.54
CA TRP A 124 10.20 15.12 4.97
C TRP A 124 11.49 14.48 5.47
N PHE A 125 12.01 13.48 4.73
CA PHE A 125 13.25 12.78 5.11
C PHE A 125 14.45 13.74 5.19
N LYS A 126 14.60 14.62 4.19
CA LYS A 126 15.68 15.63 4.17
C LYS A 126 15.57 16.59 5.34
N GLU A 127 14.36 17.06 5.64
CA GLU A 127 14.11 17.97 6.78
C GLU A 127 14.41 17.27 8.11
N TYR A 128 13.87 16.07 8.32
CA TYR A 128 14.03 15.33 9.57
C TYR A 128 15.49 14.99 9.89
N TYR A 129 16.29 14.65 8.88
CA TYR A 129 17.71 14.29 9.04
C TYR A 129 18.66 15.46 8.78
N ASN A 130 18.17 16.68 8.53
CA ASN A 130 18.96 17.88 8.22
C ASN A 130 19.95 17.66 7.06
N LEU A 131 19.49 17.10 5.93
CA LEU A 131 20.27 16.78 4.73
C LEU A 131 20.14 17.84 3.64
#